data_e69e635335e20bba8a485897cbb0631f
#
_entry.id   e69e635335e20bba8a485897cbb0631f
#
_cell.length_a   1.000
_cell.length_b   1.000
_cell.length_c   1.000
_cell.angle_alpha   90.00
_cell.angle_beta   90.00
_cell.angle_gamma   90.00
#
_symmetry.space_group_name_H-M   'P 1'
#
loop_
_entity.id
_entity.type
_entity.pdbx_description
1 polymer ?
#
loop_
_entity_poly.entity_id
_entity_poly.type
_entity_poly.pdbx_seq_one_letter_code
_entity_poly.pdbx_strand_id
1 'polypeptide(L)'
;MNTMSTETILSAVPCLSEDDLARAQRELRDGHLLVVPTDTVYGIGCNAADAGAVERLLAAKGRGRQMPPPVLVADPADLTGIVARVPEAARALMEAFWPGALTLIL
;
A
#
# COMPACT_ATOMS: atom_id res chain seq x y z
N MET A 1 -0.68 22.13 4.67
CA MET A 1 -0.92 20.68 4.75
C MET A 1 -2.37 20.39 4.39
N ASN A 2 -2.60 19.58 3.40
CA ASN A 2 -3.96 19.22 3.01
C ASN A 2 -4.53 18.24 4.04
N THR A 3 -5.59 18.65 4.70
CA THR A 3 -6.40 17.70 5.45
C THR A 3 -7.04 16.72 4.47
N MET A 4 -7.03 15.45 4.81
CA MET A 4 -7.83 14.48 4.07
C MET A 4 -9.29 14.91 4.10
N SER A 5 -9.87 15.14 2.92
CA SER A 5 -11.30 15.38 2.83
C SER A 5 -12.05 14.09 3.18
N THR A 6 -13.28 14.22 3.63
CA THR A 6 -14.18 13.09 3.89
C THR A 6 -14.33 12.18 2.67
N GLU A 7 -14.12 12.74 1.48
CA GLU A 7 -14.20 12.02 0.20
C GLU A 7 -13.02 11.08 -0.06
N THR A 8 -11.87 11.35 0.56
CA THR A 8 -10.70 10.46 0.46
C THR A 8 -10.71 9.34 1.49
N ILE A 9 -11.62 9.39 2.43
CA ILE A 9 -11.87 8.30 3.36
C ILE A 9 -12.94 7.43 2.74
N LEU A 10 -12.52 6.32 2.15
CA LEU A 10 -13.46 5.32 1.68
C LEU A 10 -14.27 4.81 2.86
N SER A 11 -15.57 4.74 2.68
CA SER A 11 -16.44 4.29 3.74
C SER A 11 -16.01 2.91 4.25
N ALA A 12 -15.99 2.78 5.56
CA ALA A 12 -15.65 1.54 6.25
C ALA A 12 -16.74 0.47 6.12
N VAL A 13 -17.37 0.35 4.96
CA VAL A 13 -18.36 -0.69 4.70
C VAL A 13 -17.68 -2.01 4.41
N PRO A 14 -18.25 -3.12 4.90
CA PRO A 14 -17.65 -4.46 4.74
C PRO A 14 -17.49 -4.91 3.28
N CYS A 15 -18.23 -4.33 2.36
CA CYS A 15 -18.16 -4.62 0.93
C CYS A 15 -17.89 -3.34 0.15
N LEU A 16 -16.73 -3.26 -0.45
CA LEU A 16 -16.44 -2.21 -1.43
C LEU A 16 -17.15 -2.56 -2.74
N SER A 17 -17.84 -1.59 -3.32
CA SER A 17 -18.40 -1.74 -4.65
C SER A 17 -17.30 -1.64 -5.71
N GLU A 18 -17.60 -2.05 -6.94
CA GLU A 18 -16.69 -1.86 -8.08
C GLU A 18 -16.40 -0.37 -8.30
N ASP A 19 -17.40 0.49 -8.08
CA ASP A 19 -17.24 1.94 -8.19
C ASP A 19 -16.27 2.49 -7.13
N ASP A 20 -16.34 1.98 -5.90
CA ASP A 20 -15.40 2.34 -4.83
C ASP A 20 -13.98 1.93 -5.18
N LEU A 21 -13.80 0.74 -5.72
CA LEU A 21 -12.49 0.26 -6.16
C LEU A 21 -11.93 1.10 -7.32
N ALA A 22 -12.77 1.43 -8.29
CA ALA A 22 -12.36 2.27 -9.42
C ALA A 22 -11.97 3.67 -8.95
N ARG A 23 -12.72 4.23 -8.00
CA ARG A 23 -12.40 5.52 -7.38
C ARG A 23 -11.07 5.45 -6.62
N ALA A 24 -10.87 4.41 -5.81
CA ALA A 24 -9.62 4.21 -5.08
C ALA A 24 -8.42 4.13 -6.03
N GLN A 25 -8.54 3.42 -7.14
CA GLN A 25 -7.49 3.33 -8.14
C GLN A 25 -7.14 4.69 -8.75
N ARG A 26 -8.15 5.51 -9.06
CA ARG A 26 -7.93 6.87 -9.57
C ARG A 26 -7.20 7.74 -8.55
N GLU A 27 -7.65 7.71 -7.30
CA GLU A 27 -7.01 8.47 -6.22
C GLU A 27 -5.54 8.08 -6.04
N LEU A 28 -5.23 6.79 -6.08
CA LEU A 28 -3.84 6.31 -6.02
C LEU A 28 -3.01 6.77 -7.21
N ARG A 29 -3.56 6.70 -8.43
CA ARG A 29 -2.86 7.18 -9.64
C ARG A 29 -2.58 8.67 -9.60
N ASP A 30 -3.47 9.44 -8.99
CA ASP A 30 -3.32 10.89 -8.83
C ASP A 30 -2.39 11.27 -7.66
N GLY A 31 -1.79 10.28 -7.01
CA GLY A 31 -0.83 10.49 -5.93
C GLY A 31 -1.46 10.81 -4.58
N HIS A 32 -2.73 10.52 -4.40
CA HIS A 32 -3.43 10.74 -3.15
C HIS A 32 -3.21 9.60 -2.16
N LEU A 33 -3.47 9.88 -0.88
CA LEU A 33 -3.44 8.89 0.18
C LEU A 33 -4.83 8.26 0.31
N LEU A 34 -4.87 6.97 0.64
CA LEU A 34 -6.09 6.25 0.94
C LEU A 34 -6.05 5.67 2.33
N VAL A 35 -7.19 5.70 3.01
CA VAL A 35 -7.44 4.89 4.19
C VAL A 35 -8.22 3.66 3.76
N VAL A 36 -7.69 2.50 4.07
CA VAL A 36 -8.25 1.21 3.66
C VAL A 36 -8.44 0.28 4.85
N PRO A 37 -9.47 -0.57 4.84
CA PRO A 37 -9.59 -1.61 5.84
C PRO A 37 -8.53 -2.69 5.63
N THR A 38 -8.03 -3.23 6.72
CA THR A 38 -7.10 -4.37 6.72
C THR A 38 -7.65 -5.48 7.62
N ASP A 39 -6.90 -6.56 7.76
CA ASP A 39 -7.24 -7.68 8.64
C ASP A 39 -7.12 -7.35 10.14
N THR A 40 -6.48 -6.24 10.48
CA THR A 40 -6.28 -5.81 11.88
C THR A 40 -6.90 -4.45 12.15
N VAL A 41 -6.30 -3.39 11.64
CA VAL A 41 -6.74 -2.00 11.84
C VAL A 41 -6.83 -1.29 10.49
N TYR A 42 -7.50 -0.15 10.44
CA TYR A 42 -7.46 0.69 9.25
C TYR A 42 -6.03 1.13 8.96
N GLY A 43 -5.63 1.00 7.69
CA GLY A 43 -4.34 1.43 7.21
C GLY A 43 -4.43 2.67 6.34
N ILE A 44 -3.37 3.42 6.25
CA ILE A 44 -3.21 4.50 5.30
C ILE A 44 -2.12 4.14 4.31
N GLY A 45 -2.37 4.35 3.04
CA GLY A 45 -1.44 3.95 1.97
C GLY A 45 -1.45 4.90 0.80
N CYS A 46 -0.52 4.68 -0.10
CA CYS A 46 -0.38 5.42 -1.35
C CYS A 46 0.20 4.52 -2.44
N ASN A 47 0.31 5.04 -3.65
CA ASN A 47 1.03 4.37 -4.73
C ASN A 47 2.54 4.34 -4.43
N ALA A 48 3.10 3.16 -4.23
CA ALA A 48 4.51 2.97 -3.92
C ALA A 48 5.46 3.43 -5.05
N ALA A 49 4.99 3.49 -6.28
CA ALA A 49 5.76 3.95 -7.43
C ALA A 49 5.81 5.48 -7.56
N ASP A 50 5.02 6.20 -6.76
CA ASP A 50 4.99 7.67 -6.75
C ASP A 50 5.76 8.21 -5.55
N ALA A 51 6.97 8.68 -5.78
CA ALA A 51 7.84 9.20 -4.72
C ALA A 51 7.21 10.38 -3.95
N GLY A 52 6.51 11.25 -4.64
CA GLY A 52 5.79 12.36 -4.00
C GLY A 52 4.66 11.89 -3.10
N ALA A 53 3.94 10.85 -3.51
CA ALA A 53 2.90 10.24 -2.69
C ALA A 53 3.49 9.58 -1.44
N VAL A 54 4.63 8.89 -1.59
CA VAL A 54 5.34 8.28 -0.46
C VAL A 54 5.79 9.34 0.54
N GLU A 55 6.32 10.46 0.07
CA GLU A 55 6.70 11.58 0.95
C GLU A 55 5.50 12.15 1.71
N ARG A 56 4.36 12.30 1.04
CA ARG A 56 3.12 12.73 1.69
C ARG A 56 2.66 11.75 2.75
N LEU A 57 2.77 10.44 2.47
CA LEU A 57 2.42 9.40 3.42
C LEU A 57 3.31 9.46 4.67
N LEU A 58 4.60 9.55 4.49
CA LEU A 58 5.55 9.65 5.61
C LEU A 58 5.30 10.91 6.44
N ALA A 59 5.05 12.04 5.79
CA ALA A 59 4.71 13.28 6.47
C ALA A 59 3.41 13.16 7.27
N ALA A 60 2.38 12.53 6.71
CA ALA A 60 1.11 12.30 7.40
C ALA A 60 1.27 11.41 8.63
N LYS A 61 2.21 10.48 8.61
CA LYS A 61 2.54 9.60 9.74
C LYS A 61 3.56 10.21 10.71
N GLY A 62 4.10 11.38 10.43
CA GLY A 62 5.18 11.98 11.22
C GLY A 62 6.46 11.18 11.20
N ARG A 63 6.72 10.44 10.11
CA ARG A 63 7.91 9.59 9.96
C ARG A 63 8.88 10.17 8.95
N GLY A 64 10.18 9.94 9.20
CA GLY A 64 11.22 10.23 8.22
C GLY A 64 11.45 9.08 7.26
N ARG A 65 12.32 9.29 6.27
CA ARG A 65 12.67 8.27 5.25
C ARG A 65 13.35 7.03 5.83
N GLN A 66 13.92 7.11 7.02
CA GLN A 66 14.54 5.99 7.72
C GLN A 66 13.53 4.97 8.26
N MET A 67 12.25 5.26 8.18
CA MET A 67 11.17 4.37 8.62
C MET A 67 10.19 4.09 7.47
N PRO A 68 10.65 3.41 6.42
CA PRO A 68 9.80 3.16 5.27
C PRO A 68 8.63 2.25 5.63
N PRO A 69 7.45 2.50 5.08
CA PRO A 69 6.30 1.62 5.27
C PRO A 69 6.45 0.34 4.45
N PRO A 70 5.78 -0.73 4.82
CA PRO A 70 5.72 -1.93 3.99
C PRO A 70 4.98 -1.66 2.69
N VAL A 71 5.32 -2.41 1.65
CA VAL A 71 4.65 -2.39 0.36
C VAL A 71 3.78 -3.63 0.23
N LEU A 72 2.50 -3.44 -0.06
CA LEU A 72 1.59 -4.53 -0.39
C LEU A 72 1.65 -4.80 -1.89
N VAL A 73 1.73 -6.06 -2.26
CA VAL A 73 1.69 -6.50 -3.65
C VAL A 73 0.57 -7.52 -3.85
N ALA A 74 -0.09 -7.46 -4.99
CA ALA A 74 -1.16 -8.40 -5.31
C ALA A 74 -0.59 -9.74 -5.79
N ASP A 75 0.56 -9.72 -6.44
CA ASP A 75 1.22 -10.90 -7.03
C ASP A 75 2.74 -10.78 -6.85
N PRO A 76 3.46 -11.88 -6.59
CA PRO A 76 4.93 -11.87 -6.54
C PRO A 76 5.59 -11.29 -7.80
N ALA A 77 4.95 -11.38 -8.96
CA ALA A 77 5.43 -10.77 -10.20
C ALA A 77 5.51 -9.25 -10.13
N ASP A 78 4.70 -8.62 -9.28
CA ASP A 78 4.71 -7.15 -9.09
C ASP A 78 5.98 -6.64 -8.40
N LEU A 79 6.80 -7.54 -7.85
CA LEU A 79 8.08 -7.17 -7.25
C LEU A 79 9.10 -6.68 -8.27
N THR A 80 8.93 -7.01 -9.53
CA THR A 80 9.78 -6.50 -10.61
C THR A 80 9.71 -4.98 -10.66
N GLY A 81 10.84 -4.33 -10.51
CA GLY A 81 10.92 -2.87 -10.45
C GLY A 81 10.72 -2.26 -9.05
N ILE A 82 10.33 -3.06 -8.06
CA ILE A 82 10.23 -2.62 -6.66
C ILE A 82 11.48 -3.02 -5.89
N VAL A 83 11.95 -4.25 -6.11
CA VAL A 83 13.14 -4.78 -5.44
C VAL A 83 14.25 -5.07 -6.45
N ALA A 84 15.48 -4.93 -6.02
CA ALA A 84 16.64 -5.18 -6.87
C ALA A 84 16.85 -6.69 -7.11
N ARG A 85 16.56 -7.50 -6.11
CA ARG A 85 16.75 -8.95 -6.17
C ARG A 85 15.80 -9.67 -5.23
N VAL A 86 15.30 -10.81 -5.66
CA VAL A 86 14.55 -11.75 -4.82
C VAL A 86 15.40 -13.00 -4.60
N PRO A 87 15.98 -13.20 -3.40
CA PRO A 87 16.71 -14.41 -3.08
C PRO A 87 15.83 -15.66 -3.18
N GLU A 88 16.45 -16.81 -3.44
CA GLU A 88 15.72 -18.07 -3.55
C GLU A 88 14.96 -18.43 -2.26
N ALA A 89 15.55 -18.16 -1.10
CA ALA A 89 14.87 -18.37 0.17
C ALA A 89 13.59 -17.53 0.30
N ALA A 90 13.63 -16.29 -0.19
CA ALA A 90 12.44 -15.42 -0.22
C ALA A 90 11.37 -15.98 -1.17
N ARG A 91 11.77 -16.50 -2.34
CA ARG A 91 10.82 -17.15 -3.26
C ARG A 91 10.12 -18.34 -2.59
N ALA A 92 10.88 -19.19 -1.91
CA ALA A 92 10.31 -20.34 -1.21
C ALA A 92 9.31 -19.92 -0.14
N LEU A 93 9.58 -18.83 0.60
CA LEU A 93 8.67 -18.29 1.60
C LEU A 93 7.41 -17.71 0.96
N MET A 94 7.54 -17.00 -0.15
CA MET A 94 6.40 -16.49 -0.90
C MET A 94 5.50 -17.61 -1.40
N GLU A 95 6.08 -18.66 -1.98
CA GLU A 95 5.32 -19.82 -2.47
C GLU A 95 4.57 -20.53 -1.36
N ALA A 96 5.18 -20.60 -0.16
CA ALA A 96 4.57 -21.29 0.98
C ALA A 96 3.51 -20.47 1.69
N PHE A 97 3.66 -19.14 1.78
CA PHE A 97 2.87 -18.30 2.69
C PHE A 97 2.11 -17.16 2.02
N TRP A 98 2.39 -16.82 0.78
CA TRP A 98 1.64 -15.79 0.05
C TRP A 98 0.58 -16.43 -0.87
N PRO A 99 -0.60 -15.80 -0.95
CA PRO A 99 -1.04 -14.62 -0.21
C PRO A 99 -1.23 -14.91 1.27
N GLY A 100 -0.86 -13.96 2.12
CA GLY A 100 -0.98 -14.12 3.56
C GLY A 100 -0.16 -13.10 4.35
N ALA A 101 -0.25 -13.21 5.67
CA ALA A 101 0.34 -12.27 6.61
C ALA A 101 1.84 -12.54 6.84
N LEU A 102 2.63 -12.42 5.80
CA LEU A 102 4.08 -12.53 5.86
C LEU A 102 4.72 -11.30 5.20
N THR A 103 5.51 -10.56 5.97
CA THR A 103 6.32 -9.47 5.46
C THR A 103 7.76 -9.95 5.29
N LEU A 104 8.33 -9.71 4.11
CA LEU A 104 9.71 -10.00 3.79
C LEU A 104 10.51 -8.70 3.66
N ILE A 105 11.73 -8.71 4.15
CA ILE A 105 12.69 -7.63 3.95
C ILE A 105 13.67 -8.07 2.88
N LEU A 106 13.67 -7.34 1.78
CA LEU A 106 14.44 -7.69 0.58
C LEU A 106 15.42 -6.58 0.21
#